data_949f113f9937ae07f4bb0077407c1ac0
#
_entry.id   949f113f9937ae07f4bb0077407c1ac0
#
_cell.length_a   1.000
_cell.length_b   1.000
_cell.length_c   1.000
_cell.angle_alpha   90.00
_cell.angle_beta   90.00
_cell.angle_gamma   90.00
#
_symmetry.space_group_name_H-M   'P 1'
#
loop_
_entity.id
_entity.type
_entity.pdbx_description
1 polymer ?
#
loop_
_entity_poly.entity_id
_entity_poly.type
_entity_poly.pdbx_seq_one_letter_code
_entity_poly.pdbx_strand_id
1 'polypeptide(L)'
;MAVLGYEKVKKFATDAHRGQKRKYTDEDYITHPIAVANLVHARYEDDNMTCAALLHDVLEDTTVTHSELRAFLHKTFSVESAEDILSLVVDLTDVYTKEAFPDYNRKQRKAFEGLRLAYASKRAKQIKKADIEHNSESILEHDPKFAKVFLAEKVQLMSYMFN
;
A
#
# COMPACT_ATOMS: atom_id res chain seq x y z
N MET A 1 -6.76 14.27 13.23
CA MET A 1 -7.33 13.94 11.90
C MET A 1 -8.78 13.50 12.11
N ALA A 2 -9.73 14.21 11.53
CA ALA A 2 -11.18 13.93 11.70
C ALA A 2 -11.75 13.08 10.53
N VAL A 3 -10.99 12.05 10.12
CA VAL A 3 -11.41 11.11 9.07
C VAL A 3 -12.41 10.12 9.65
N LEU A 4 -13.59 10.02 9.03
CA LEU A 4 -14.61 9.09 9.47
C LEU A 4 -14.10 7.64 9.44
N GLY A 5 -14.23 6.94 10.54
CA GLY A 5 -13.81 5.55 10.66
C GLY A 5 -12.31 5.31 10.79
N TYR A 6 -11.47 6.37 10.73
CA TYR A 6 -10.01 6.27 10.77
C TYR A 6 -9.49 5.41 11.94
N GLU A 7 -9.94 5.66 13.16
CA GLU A 7 -9.46 4.91 14.33
C GLU A 7 -9.83 3.42 14.28
N LYS A 8 -10.98 3.08 13.69
CA LYS A 8 -11.39 1.67 13.49
C LYS A 8 -10.49 1.00 12.44
N VAL A 9 -10.21 1.68 11.33
CA VAL A 9 -9.33 1.19 10.27
C VAL A 9 -7.89 1.05 10.78
N LYS A 10 -7.39 2.04 11.50
CA LYS A 10 -6.06 1.99 12.13
C LYS A 10 -5.93 0.82 13.09
N LYS A 11 -6.95 0.61 13.94
CA LYS A 11 -6.97 -0.55 14.83
C LYS A 11 -6.97 -1.86 14.06
N PHE A 12 -7.79 -2.00 13.03
CA PHE A 12 -7.85 -3.19 12.18
C PHE A 12 -6.49 -3.48 11.52
N ALA A 13 -5.86 -2.48 10.90
CA ALA A 13 -4.54 -2.61 10.29
C ALA A 13 -3.47 -2.96 11.33
N THR A 14 -3.51 -2.35 12.53
CA THR A 14 -2.58 -2.65 13.63
C THR A 14 -2.70 -4.11 14.07
N ASP A 15 -3.94 -4.59 14.24
CA ASP A 15 -4.19 -5.98 14.63
C ASP A 15 -3.75 -6.96 13.54
N ALA A 16 -3.96 -6.63 12.26
CA ALA A 16 -3.55 -7.44 11.12
C ALA A 16 -2.02 -7.59 11.02
N HIS A 17 -1.28 -6.50 11.25
CA HIS A 17 0.19 -6.47 11.20
C HIS A 17 0.86 -6.78 12.56
N ARG A 18 0.11 -7.29 13.53
CA ARG A 18 0.63 -7.56 14.87
C ARG A 18 1.86 -8.48 14.85
N GLY A 19 2.93 -8.04 15.50
CA GLY A 19 4.20 -8.77 15.59
C GLY A 19 5.12 -8.59 14.38
N GLN A 20 4.68 -7.91 13.33
CA GLN A 20 5.56 -7.54 12.22
C GLN A 20 6.38 -6.29 12.59
N LYS A 21 7.63 -6.26 12.12
CA LYS A 21 8.57 -5.16 12.34
C LYS A 21 9.05 -4.55 11.03
N ARG A 22 9.41 -3.28 11.06
CA ARG A 22 10.11 -2.61 9.97
C ARG A 22 11.49 -3.24 9.78
N LYS A 23 11.91 -3.41 8.52
CA LYS A 23 13.14 -4.12 8.18
C LYS A 23 14.40 -3.52 8.81
N TYR A 24 14.47 -2.21 8.94
CA TYR A 24 15.70 -1.51 9.34
C TYR A 24 15.64 -0.84 10.72
N THR A 25 14.46 -0.67 11.35
CA THR A 25 14.27 0.15 12.56
C THR A 25 13.61 -0.65 13.66
N ASP A 26 13.43 -1.80 13.81
CA ASP A 26 12.74 -2.56 14.88
C ASP A 26 11.39 -1.95 15.37
N GLU A 27 10.88 -0.93 14.68
CA GLU A 27 9.55 -0.36 14.92
C GLU A 27 8.45 -1.32 14.46
N ASP A 28 7.28 -1.23 15.08
CA ASP A 28 6.11 -1.98 14.64
C ASP A 28 5.78 -1.60 13.19
N TYR A 29 5.45 -2.59 12.35
CA TYR A 29 5.20 -2.38 10.92
C TYR A 29 4.14 -1.30 10.65
N ILE A 30 3.13 -1.21 11.52
CA ILE A 30 2.02 -0.26 11.38
C ILE A 30 2.47 1.21 11.29
N THR A 31 3.68 1.55 11.75
CA THR A 31 4.23 2.92 11.62
C THR A 31 4.32 3.35 10.15
N HIS A 32 4.61 2.42 9.24
CA HIS A 32 4.65 2.69 7.80
C HIS A 32 3.27 3.01 7.20
N PRO A 33 2.24 2.16 7.30
CA PRO A 33 0.91 2.51 6.82
C PRO A 33 0.35 3.82 7.42
N ILE A 34 0.63 4.12 8.69
CA ILE A 34 0.24 5.39 9.31
C ILE A 34 0.94 6.57 8.64
N ALA A 35 2.25 6.47 8.39
CA ALA A 35 3.00 7.53 7.72
C ALA A 35 2.49 7.76 6.29
N VAL A 36 2.24 6.71 5.53
CA VAL A 36 1.65 6.80 4.18
C VAL A 36 0.26 7.44 4.21
N ALA A 37 -0.61 7.05 5.15
CA ALA A 37 -1.93 7.64 5.31
C ALA A 37 -1.86 9.14 5.66
N ASN A 38 -0.92 9.54 6.51
CA ASN A 38 -0.70 10.96 6.84
C ASN A 38 -0.25 11.77 5.62
N LEU A 39 0.65 11.23 4.79
CA LEU A 39 1.08 11.87 3.53
C LEU A 39 -0.09 12.02 2.55
N VAL A 40 -0.91 10.99 2.41
CA VAL A 40 -2.08 10.99 1.54
C VAL A 40 -3.11 12.00 2.02
N HIS A 41 -3.44 12.01 3.31
CA HIS A 41 -4.39 12.96 3.89
C HIS A 41 -3.94 14.41 3.72
N ALA A 42 -2.68 14.69 4.01
CA ALA A 42 -2.12 16.05 3.90
C ALA A 42 -2.13 16.60 2.46
N ARG A 43 -2.10 15.73 1.45
CA ARG A 43 -2.04 16.12 0.03
C ARG A 43 -3.39 16.17 -0.65
N TYR A 44 -4.31 15.32 -0.26
CA TYR A 44 -5.53 15.09 -1.04
C TYR A 44 -6.82 15.32 -0.25
N GLU A 45 -6.76 15.37 1.08
CA GLU A 45 -7.92 15.53 1.98
C GLU A 45 -9.09 14.58 1.64
N ASP A 46 -8.75 13.36 1.17
CA ASP A 46 -9.70 12.31 0.76
C ASP A 46 -9.71 11.21 1.82
N ASP A 47 -10.83 11.07 2.52
CA ASP A 47 -10.98 10.14 3.64
C ASP A 47 -10.87 8.69 3.19
N ASN A 48 -11.45 8.33 2.03
CA ASN A 48 -11.38 6.97 1.50
C ASN A 48 -9.95 6.60 1.08
N MET A 49 -9.23 7.52 0.42
CA MET A 49 -7.81 7.33 0.11
C MET A 49 -6.97 7.18 1.38
N THR A 50 -7.26 7.96 2.41
CA THR A 50 -6.55 7.90 3.69
C THR A 50 -6.74 6.55 4.38
N CYS A 51 -7.98 6.04 4.39
CA CYS A 51 -8.29 4.71 4.91
C CYS A 51 -7.66 3.60 4.05
N ALA A 52 -7.70 3.72 2.73
CA ALA A 52 -7.05 2.76 1.83
C ALA A 52 -5.52 2.74 2.03
N ALA A 53 -4.90 3.89 2.28
CA ALA A 53 -3.47 3.97 2.59
C ALA A 53 -3.11 3.26 3.91
N LEU A 54 -3.97 3.28 4.93
CA LEU A 54 -3.78 2.48 6.15
C LEU A 54 -3.85 0.97 5.90
N LEU A 55 -4.56 0.55 4.86
CA LEU A 55 -4.86 -0.86 4.57
C LEU A 55 -4.04 -1.42 3.40
N HIS A 56 -3.18 -0.61 2.76
CA HIS A 56 -2.60 -0.94 1.46
C HIS A 56 -1.80 -2.25 1.44
N ASP A 57 -1.16 -2.62 2.55
CA ASP A 57 -0.37 -3.85 2.69
C ASP A 57 -1.12 -5.00 3.39
N VAL A 58 -2.36 -4.78 3.86
CA VAL A 58 -3.08 -5.77 4.67
C VAL A 58 -3.35 -7.06 3.89
N LEU A 59 -3.79 -6.96 2.63
CA LEU A 59 -4.05 -8.14 1.79
C LEU A 59 -2.78 -8.82 1.29
N GLU A 60 -1.66 -8.09 1.18
CA GLU A 60 -0.40 -8.61 0.66
C GLU A 60 0.43 -9.27 1.76
N ASP A 61 0.53 -8.62 2.93
CA ASP A 61 1.51 -8.96 3.96
C ASP A 61 0.90 -9.60 5.22
N THR A 62 -0.41 -9.85 5.26
CA THR A 62 -1.08 -10.48 6.40
C THR A 62 -1.95 -11.66 6.00
N THR A 63 -2.57 -12.31 6.98
CA THR A 63 -3.52 -13.43 6.75
C THR A 63 -4.94 -12.96 6.45
N VAL A 64 -5.20 -11.65 6.46
CA VAL A 64 -6.53 -11.09 6.20
C VAL A 64 -6.91 -11.36 4.75
N THR A 65 -8.05 -12.01 4.57
CA THR A 65 -8.61 -12.29 3.25
C THR A 65 -9.40 -11.10 2.70
N HIS A 66 -9.59 -11.06 1.39
CA HIS A 66 -10.46 -10.08 0.72
C HIS A 66 -11.86 -10.05 1.33
N SER A 67 -12.45 -11.22 1.65
CA SER A 67 -13.79 -11.32 2.24
C SER A 67 -13.85 -10.74 3.65
N GLU A 68 -12.83 -10.96 4.47
CA GLU A 68 -12.75 -10.40 5.83
C GLU A 68 -12.59 -8.88 5.80
N LEU A 69 -11.71 -8.37 4.91
CA LEU A 69 -11.55 -6.94 4.74
C LEU A 69 -12.86 -6.28 4.26
N ARG A 70 -13.52 -6.87 3.27
CA ARG A 70 -14.81 -6.39 2.76
C ARG A 70 -15.87 -6.34 3.86
N ALA A 71 -16.00 -7.41 4.65
CA ALA A 71 -16.95 -7.48 5.76
C ALA A 71 -16.69 -6.40 6.82
N PHE A 72 -15.42 -6.17 7.17
CA PHE A 72 -15.00 -5.10 8.08
C PHE A 72 -15.39 -3.72 7.54
N LEU A 73 -15.10 -3.44 6.27
CA LEU A 73 -15.40 -2.16 5.64
C LEU A 73 -16.91 -1.89 5.60
N HIS A 74 -17.72 -2.87 5.20
CA HIS A 74 -19.18 -2.74 5.17
C HIS A 74 -19.81 -2.55 6.57
N LYS A 75 -19.15 -3.05 7.61
CA LYS A 75 -19.58 -2.80 9.00
C LYS A 75 -19.21 -1.39 9.48
N THR A 76 -18.21 -0.77 8.88
CA THR A 76 -17.62 0.50 9.35
C THR A 76 -18.15 1.70 8.57
N PHE A 77 -18.41 1.54 7.28
CA PHE A 77 -18.74 2.60 6.33
C PHE A 77 -20.05 2.36 5.61
N SER A 78 -20.53 3.36 4.88
CA SER A 78 -21.57 3.16 3.85
C SER A 78 -21.09 2.17 2.78
N VAL A 79 -22.03 1.52 2.09
CA VAL A 79 -21.70 0.58 1.00
C VAL A 79 -20.79 1.23 -0.05
N GLU A 80 -21.08 2.48 -0.43
CA GLU A 80 -20.29 3.23 -1.42
C GLU A 80 -18.86 3.45 -0.96
N SER A 81 -18.63 3.98 0.25
CA SER A 81 -17.29 4.19 0.79
C SER A 81 -16.54 2.87 1.02
N ALA A 82 -17.23 1.83 1.49
CA ALA A 82 -16.64 0.52 1.71
C ALA A 82 -16.09 -0.09 0.41
N GLU A 83 -16.89 -0.08 -0.66
CA GLU A 83 -16.45 -0.62 -1.97
C GLU A 83 -15.37 0.26 -2.61
N ASP A 84 -15.43 1.58 -2.44
CA ASP A 84 -14.40 2.50 -2.94
C ASP A 84 -13.05 2.25 -2.24
N ILE A 85 -13.03 2.16 -0.91
CA ILE A 85 -11.82 1.83 -0.15
C ILE A 85 -11.27 0.46 -0.55
N LEU A 86 -12.13 -0.55 -0.64
CA LEU A 86 -11.75 -1.90 -1.04
C LEU A 86 -11.12 -1.94 -2.43
N SER A 87 -11.72 -1.25 -3.39
CA SER A 87 -11.20 -1.14 -4.75
C SER A 87 -9.79 -0.53 -4.79
N LEU A 88 -9.57 0.54 -4.00
CA LEU A 88 -8.24 1.14 -3.89
C LEU A 88 -7.21 0.18 -3.29
N VAL A 89 -7.56 -0.57 -2.25
CA VAL A 89 -6.67 -1.56 -1.63
C VAL A 89 -6.35 -2.70 -2.60
N VAL A 90 -7.33 -3.19 -3.35
CA VAL A 90 -7.13 -4.23 -4.37
C VAL A 90 -6.22 -3.74 -5.50
N ASP A 91 -6.40 -2.49 -5.96
CA ASP A 91 -5.50 -1.88 -6.95
C ASP A 91 -4.04 -1.83 -6.45
N LEU A 92 -3.82 -1.65 -5.15
CA LEU A 92 -2.49 -1.53 -4.54
C LEU A 92 -1.82 -2.88 -4.26
N THR A 93 -2.61 -3.96 -4.11
CA THR A 93 -2.11 -5.30 -3.79
C THR A 93 -1.41 -5.93 -5.00
N ASP A 94 -0.15 -6.35 -4.84
CA ASP A 94 0.64 -6.98 -5.91
C ASP A 94 0.02 -8.31 -6.35
N VAL A 95 -0.11 -8.50 -7.67
CA VAL A 95 -0.62 -9.73 -8.30
C VAL A 95 0.52 -10.62 -8.78
N TYR A 96 1.57 -10.03 -9.37
CA TYR A 96 2.70 -10.77 -9.94
C TYR A 96 3.76 -11.09 -8.87
N THR A 97 3.37 -11.85 -7.85
CA THR A 97 4.27 -12.29 -6.78
C THR A 97 5.12 -13.49 -7.22
N LYS A 98 6.16 -13.82 -6.45
CA LYS A 98 6.99 -15.01 -6.72
C LYS A 98 6.19 -16.31 -6.54
N GLU A 99 5.27 -16.33 -5.60
CA GLU A 99 4.41 -17.46 -5.27
C GLU A 99 3.39 -17.73 -6.38
N ALA A 100 2.76 -16.66 -6.89
CA ALA A 100 1.75 -16.77 -7.94
C ALA A 100 2.36 -17.00 -9.34
N PHE A 101 3.56 -16.46 -9.59
CA PHE A 101 4.26 -16.54 -10.87
C PHE A 101 5.72 -16.99 -10.69
N PRO A 102 5.96 -18.25 -10.26
CA PRO A 102 7.29 -18.75 -9.95
C PRO A 102 8.22 -18.81 -11.18
N ASP A 103 7.65 -18.97 -12.38
CA ASP A 103 8.40 -19.06 -13.64
C ASP A 103 8.90 -17.70 -14.13
N TYR A 104 8.39 -16.59 -13.59
CA TYR A 104 8.84 -15.26 -13.96
C TYR A 104 9.99 -14.83 -13.05
N ASN A 105 11.06 -14.28 -13.64
CA ASN A 105 12.11 -13.65 -12.87
C ASN A 105 11.63 -12.31 -12.25
N ARG A 106 12.40 -11.74 -11.30
CA ARG A 106 12.05 -10.48 -10.61
C ARG A 106 11.76 -9.34 -11.59
N LYS A 107 12.58 -9.20 -12.65
CA LYS A 107 12.41 -8.12 -13.63
C LYS A 107 11.09 -8.24 -14.38
N GLN A 108 10.72 -9.45 -14.78
CA GLN A 108 9.44 -9.71 -15.46
C GLN A 108 8.26 -9.40 -14.54
N ARG A 109 8.27 -9.89 -13.30
CA ARG A 109 7.20 -9.60 -12.34
C ARG A 109 7.03 -8.09 -12.10
N LYS A 110 8.13 -7.36 -11.91
CA LYS A 110 8.08 -5.90 -11.72
C LYS A 110 7.58 -5.15 -12.96
N ALA A 111 7.89 -5.61 -14.17
CA ALA A 111 7.36 -5.04 -15.40
C ALA A 111 5.84 -5.28 -15.52
N PHE A 112 5.35 -6.49 -15.23
CA PHE A 112 3.92 -6.79 -15.27
C PHE A 112 3.14 -6.02 -14.20
N GLU A 113 3.67 -5.87 -12.97
CA GLU A 113 3.07 -5.01 -11.95
C GLU A 113 3.01 -3.55 -12.40
N GLY A 114 4.06 -3.05 -13.03
CA GLY A 114 4.07 -1.69 -13.59
C GLY A 114 2.98 -1.49 -14.65
N LEU A 115 2.82 -2.43 -15.56
CA LEU A 115 1.75 -2.41 -16.57
C LEU A 115 0.36 -2.47 -15.90
N ARG A 116 0.17 -3.35 -14.91
CA ARG A 116 -1.09 -3.44 -14.17
C ARG A 116 -1.43 -2.11 -13.48
N LEU A 117 -0.48 -1.53 -12.76
CA LEU A 117 -0.65 -0.25 -12.06
C LEU A 117 -0.85 0.93 -13.02
N ALA A 118 -0.39 0.85 -14.28
CA ALA A 118 -0.67 1.86 -15.29
C ALA A 118 -2.19 2.01 -15.54
N TYR A 119 -2.96 0.94 -15.37
CA TYR A 119 -4.42 0.92 -15.53
C TYR A 119 -5.19 1.11 -14.21
N ALA A 120 -4.50 1.14 -13.07
CA ALA A 120 -5.14 1.44 -11.79
C ALA A 120 -5.69 2.87 -11.75
N SER A 121 -6.61 3.12 -10.82
CA SER A 121 -7.18 4.45 -10.63
C SER A 121 -6.10 5.49 -10.31
N LYS A 122 -6.34 6.75 -10.69
CA LYS A 122 -5.42 7.86 -10.34
C LYS A 122 -5.18 7.93 -8.83
N ARG A 123 -6.23 7.69 -8.04
CA ARG A 123 -6.17 7.71 -6.57
C ARG A 123 -5.27 6.60 -6.02
N ALA A 124 -5.39 5.37 -6.53
CA ALA A 124 -4.51 4.27 -6.16
C ALA A 124 -3.03 4.57 -6.50
N LYS A 125 -2.77 5.12 -7.69
CA LYS A 125 -1.42 5.54 -8.09
C LYS A 125 -0.83 6.60 -7.16
N GLN A 126 -1.65 7.53 -6.68
CA GLN A 126 -1.23 8.57 -5.71
C GLN A 126 -0.89 7.98 -4.34
N ILE A 127 -1.65 6.99 -3.86
CA ILE A 127 -1.32 6.25 -2.65
C ILE A 127 0.00 5.47 -2.85
N LYS A 128 0.16 4.77 -3.98
CA LYS A 128 1.40 4.02 -4.30
C LYS A 128 2.62 4.94 -4.37
N LYS A 129 2.45 6.16 -4.86
CA LYS A 129 3.52 7.16 -4.84
C LYS A 129 3.95 7.52 -3.42
N ALA A 130 3.01 7.76 -2.51
CA ALA A 130 3.31 8.05 -1.10
C ALA A 130 4.00 6.86 -0.39
N ASP A 131 3.57 5.62 -0.66
CA ASP A 131 4.23 4.40 -0.20
C ASP A 131 5.70 4.34 -0.66
N ILE A 132 5.95 4.56 -1.95
CA ILE A 132 7.30 4.58 -2.52
C ILE A 132 8.17 5.65 -1.86
N GLU A 133 7.65 6.85 -1.67
CA GLU A 133 8.37 7.96 -1.03
C GLU A 133 8.82 7.58 0.38
N HIS A 134 7.90 7.11 1.23
CA HIS A 134 8.22 6.74 2.60
C HIS A 134 9.21 5.57 2.69
N ASN A 135 9.07 4.55 1.84
CA ASN A 135 10.04 3.44 1.79
C ASN A 135 11.40 3.88 1.28
N SER A 136 11.45 4.82 0.31
CA SER A 136 12.70 5.34 -0.24
C SER A 136 13.55 6.05 0.81
N GLU A 137 12.94 6.85 1.68
CA GLU A 137 13.63 7.52 2.79
C GLU A 137 14.35 6.51 3.70
N SER A 138 13.61 5.50 4.17
CA SER A 138 14.16 4.46 5.04
C SER A 138 15.28 3.64 4.37
N ILE A 139 15.11 3.29 3.10
CA ILE A 139 16.10 2.49 2.37
C ILE A 139 17.38 3.30 2.07
N LEU A 140 17.24 4.59 1.72
CA LEU A 140 18.38 5.48 1.49
C LEU A 140 19.22 5.64 2.76
N GLU A 141 18.58 5.76 3.91
CA GLU A 141 19.26 5.93 5.19
C GLU A 141 19.99 4.65 5.64
N HIS A 142 19.32 3.48 5.53
CA HIS A 142 19.80 2.25 6.18
C HIS A 142 20.47 1.25 5.23
N ASP A 143 20.20 1.30 3.91
CA ASP A 143 20.78 0.39 2.92
C ASP A 143 21.11 1.10 1.60
N PRO A 144 22.15 1.99 1.60
CA PRO A 144 22.51 2.77 0.41
C PRO A 144 22.90 1.92 -0.81
N LYS A 145 23.34 0.67 -0.61
CA LYS A 145 23.67 -0.24 -1.73
C LYS A 145 22.40 -0.74 -2.42
N PHE A 146 21.43 -1.19 -1.65
CA PHE A 146 20.14 -1.63 -2.19
C PHE A 146 19.32 -0.45 -2.70
N ALA A 147 19.47 0.75 -2.11
CA ALA A 147 18.79 1.97 -2.56
C ALA A 147 18.95 2.22 -4.05
N LYS A 148 20.14 1.96 -4.63
CA LYS A 148 20.39 2.14 -6.07
C LYS A 148 19.47 1.26 -6.93
N VAL A 149 19.34 -0.02 -6.57
CA VAL A 149 18.47 -0.98 -7.28
C VAL A 149 17.00 -0.62 -7.06
N PHE A 150 16.61 -0.36 -5.80
CA PHE A 150 15.26 0.00 -5.43
C PHE A 150 14.79 1.25 -6.16
N LEU A 151 15.56 2.34 -6.13
CA LEU A 151 15.18 3.59 -6.80
C LEU A 151 15.08 3.43 -8.31
N ALA A 152 15.99 2.67 -8.95
CA ALA A 152 15.88 2.39 -10.39
C ALA A 152 14.58 1.64 -10.74
N GLU A 153 14.21 0.63 -9.95
CA GLU A 153 12.92 -0.07 -10.11
C GLU A 153 11.74 0.88 -9.91
N LYS A 154 11.80 1.80 -8.93
CA LYS A 154 10.71 2.73 -8.65
C LYS A 154 10.59 3.85 -9.69
N VAL A 155 11.69 4.35 -10.22
CA VAL A 155 11.65 5.29 -11.36
C VAL A 155 10.96 4.64 -12.56
N GLN A 156 11.28 3.39 -12.87
CA GLN A 156 10.61 2.66 -13.94
C GLN A 156 9.10 2.48 -13.65
N LEU A 157 8.75 2.09 -12.42
CA LEU A 157 7.35 1.94 -12.01
C LEU A 157 6.58 3.27 -12.13
N MET A 158 7.17 4.38 -11.68
CA MET A 158 6.58 5.72 -11.79
C MET A 158 6.35 6.11 -13.25
N SER A 159 7.24 5.72 -14.16
CA SER A 159 7.04 5.97 -15.59
C SER A 159 5.85 5.22 -16.18
N TYR A 160 5.56 4.00 -15.72
CA TYR A 160 4.33 3.28 -16.10
C TYR A 160 3.06 3.93 -15.55
N MET A 161 3.09 4.39 -14.30
CA MET A 161 1.91 4.92 -13.63
C MET A 161 1.48 6.31 -14.11
N PHE A 162 2.42 7.16 -14.53
CA PHE A 162 2.16 8.58 -14.76
C PHE A 162 2.52 9.12 -16.15
N ASN A 163 2.80 8.23 -17.10
CA ASN A 163 3.01 8.60 -18.51
C ASN A 163 1.78 8.38 -19.37
#